data_80d49d4335aae34adf2bdab2076e48ce
#
_entry.id   80d49d4335aae34adf2bdab2076e48ce
#
_cell.length_a   1.000
_cell.length_b   1.000
_cell.length_c   1.000
_cell.angle_alpha   90.00
_cell.angle_beta   90.00
_cell.angle_gamma   90.00
#
_symmetry.space_group_name_H-M   'P 1'
#
loop_
_entity.id
_entity.type
_entity.pdbx_description
1 polymer ?
#
loop_
_entity_poly.entity_id
_entity_poly.type
_entity_poly.pdbx_seq_one_letter_code
_entity_poly.pdbx_strand_id
1 'polypeptide(L)'
;MRIRLFGVDAPEKGQPFGEKSRQYTADLCFGKTVRMEKKDRDQYGRIVAEIYLPDGTSLNHRLVAAGFAWHYTQFSKNPDLARAQQQARTERKGLWAQPQPMAPWNWRKKHRRTSQFHAQL
;
A
#
# COMPACT_ATOMS: atom_id res chain seq x y z
N MET A 1 5.62 -3.51 16.96
CA MET A 1 6.60 -3.35 15.86
C MET A 1 5.89 -2.75 14.65
N ARG A 2 6.46 -1.72 14.09
CA ARG A 2 5.86 -1.02 12.96
C ARG A 2 6.51 -1.49 11.67
N ILE A 3 5.68 -1.88 10.72
CA ILE A 3 6.13 -2.41 9.43
C ILE A 3 5.54 -1.58 8.31
N ARG A 4 6.37 -1.26 7.32
CA ARG A 4 5.97 -0.67 6.07
C ARG A 4 6.21 -1.70 4.97
N LEU A 5 5.23 -1.89 4.10
CA LEU A 5 5.35 -2.88 3.02
C LEU A 5 6.26 -2.33 1.92
N PHE A 6 7.28 -3.11 1.56
CA PHE A 6 8.25 -2.73 0.56
C PHE A 6 7.63 -2.60 -0.83
N GLY A 7 7.91 -1.48 -1.50
CA GLY A 7 7.57 -1.30 -2.90
C GLY A 7 6.11 -0.99 -3.20
N VAL A 8 5.25 -0.95 -2.19
CA VAL A 8 3.83 -0.66 -2.39
C VAL A 8 3.37 0.41 -1.41
N ASP A 9 2.29 1.09 -1.76
CA ASP A 9 1.72 2.14 -0.94
C ASP A 9 0.20 2.04 -1.00
N ALA A 10 -0.41 1.75 0.14
CA ALA A 10 -1.85 1.59 0.25
C ALA A 10 -2.51 2.92 0.59
N PRO A 11 -3.78 3.11 0.18
CA PRO A 11 -4.50 4.31 0.55
C PRO A 11 -4.51 4.51 2.06
N GLU A 12 -4.42 5.77 2.48
CA GLU A 12 -4.34 6.15 3.88
C GLU A 12 -5.70 6.00 4.58
N LYS A 13 -5.67 5.92 5.90
CA LYS A 13 -6.88 6.02 6.70
C LYS A 13 -7.57 7.35 6.36
N GLY A 14 -8.86 7.28 6.02
CA GLY A 14 -9.62 8.45 5.61
C GLY A 14 -9.57 8.73 4.12
N GLN A 15 -8.63 8.16 3.40
CA GLN A 15 -8.60 8.22 1.94
C GLN A 15 -9.60 7.18 1.39
N PRO A 16 -10.26 7.45 0.25
CA PRO A 16 -11.09 6.42 -0.39
C PRO A 16 -10.30 5.13 -0.59
N PHE A 17 -10.91 4.00 -0.27
CA PHE A 17 -10.34 2.65 -0.28
C PHE A 17 -9.33 2.36 0.83
N GLY A 18 -9.07 3.30 1.74
CA GLY A 18 -8.18 3.05 2.87
C GLY A 18 -8.68 1.94 3.78
N GLU A 19 -9.97 1.98 4.14
CA GLU A 19 -10.57 0.95 4.98
C GLU A 19 -10.66 -0.40 4.26
N LYS A 20 -11.00 -0.40 2.98
CA LYS A 20 -11.07 -1.65 2.19
C LYS A 20 -9.72 -2.30 2.06
N SER A 21 -8.67 -1.50 1.84
CA SER A 21 -7.29 -2.00 1.77
C SER A 21 -6.87 -2.60 3.11
N ARG A 22 -7.15 -1.92 4.21
CA ARG A 22 -6.85 -2.43 5.55
C ARG A 22 -7.61 -3.73 5.82
N GLN A 23 -8.87 -3.79 5.46
CA GLN A 23 -9.68 -4.99 5.66
C GLN A 23 -9.18 -6.16 4.82
N TYR A 24 -8.80 -5.91 3.58
CA TYR A 24 -8.23 -6.94 2.71
C TYR A 24 -6.96 -7.53 3.34
N THR A 25 -6.08 -6.66 3.84
CA THR A 25 -4.87 -7.10 4.52
C THR A 25 -5.20 -7.94 5.78
N ALA A 26 -6.14 -7.46 6.57
CA ALA A 26 -6.55 -8.17 7.78
C ALA A 26 -7.14 -9.55 7.45
N ASP A 27 -7.97 -9.64 6.42
CA ASP A 27 -8.57 -10.90 6.02
C ASP A 27 -7.54 -11.92 5.57
N LEU A 28 -6.49 -11.47 4.88
CA LEU A 28 -5.42 -12.36 4.42
C LEU A 28 -4.51 -12.83 5.56
N CYS A 29 -4.33 -12.00 6.59
CA CYS A 29 -3.33 -12.26 7.64
C CYS A 29 -3.93 -12.75 8.95
N PHE A 30 -5.21 -12.53 9.21
CA PHE A 30 -5.83 -12.82 10.49
C PHE A 30 -5.70 -14.31 10.84
N GLY A 31 -5.20 -14.59 12.04
CA GLY A 31 -5.05 -15.94 12.52
C GLY A 31 -3.96 -16.75 11.84
N LYS A 32 -3.12 -16.12 11.03
CA LYS A 32 -2.08 -16.82 10.27
C LYS A 32 -0.70 -16.35 10.69
N THR A 33 0.26 -17.25 10.61
CA THR A 33 1.67 -16.92 10.77
C THR A 33 2.20 -16.52 9.41
N VAL A 34 2.73 -15.31 9.30
CA VAL A 34 3.31 -14.80 8.06
C VAL A 34 4.82 -14.72 8.19
N ARG A 35 5.53 -14.78 7.05
CA ARG A 35 6.99 -14.65 7.04
C ARG A 35 7.36 -13.24 6.60
N MET A 36 8.23 -12.60 7.37
CA MET A 36 8.71 -11.26 7.05
C MET A 36 10.13 -11.34 6.50
N GLU A 37 10.34 -10.76 5.33
CA GLU A 37 11.66 -10.58 4.76
C GLU A 37 12.01 -9.11 4.82
N LYS A 38 12.90 -8.75 5.76
CA LYS A 38 13.31 -7.36 5.94
C LYS A 38 14.15 -6.91 4.75
N LYS A 39 13.77 -5.76 4.19
CA LYS A 39 14.51 -5.15 3.08
C LYS A 39 15.30 -3.94 3.55
N ASP A 40 14.75 -3.16 4.49
CA ASP A 40 15.35 -1.91 4.92
C ASP A 40 14.72 -1.43 6.22
N ARG A 41 15.18 -0.30 6.72
CA ARG A 41 14.56 0.44 7.82
C ARG A 41 14.46 1.90 7.38
N ASP A 42 13.27 2.49 7.50
CA ASP A 42 13.09 3.87 7.05
C ASP A 42 13.56 4.88 8.11
N GLN A 43 13.52 6.16 7.74
CA GLN A 43 14.00 7.24 8.61
C GLN A 43 13.16 7.41 9.88
N TYR A 44 11.96 6.81 9.92
CA TYR A 44 11.08 6.87 11.09
C TYR A 44 11.17 5.60 11.95
N GLY A 45 12.13 4.74 11.66
CA GLY A 45 12.35 3.51 12.43
C GLY A 45 11.45 2.34 12.07
N ARG A 46 10.62 2.47 11.02
CA ARG A 46 9.79 1.34 10.57
C ARG A 46 10.64 0.35 9.79
N ILE A 47 10.35 -0.93 9.97
CA ILE A 47 10.94 -1.98 9.15
C ILE A 47 10.23 -1.99 7.80
N VAL A 48 11.01 -1.91 6.72
CA VAL A 48 10.48 -2.02 5.35
C VAL A 48 10.65 -3.46 4.92
N ALA A 49 9.56 -4.14 4.60
CA ALA A 49 9.59 -5.59 4.42
C ALA A 49 8.65 -6.10 3.34
N GLU A 50 8.99 -7.27 2.82
CA GLU A 50 8.10 -8.10 2.03
C GLU A 50 7.45 -9.10 2.98
N ILE A 51 6.14 -9.26 2.92
CA ILE A 51 5.41 -10.19 3.77
C ILE A 51 4.91 -11.34 2.92
N TYR A 52 5.21 -12.57 3.34
CA TYR A 52 4.78 -13.77 2.65
C TYR A 52 3.72 -14.49 3.46
N LEU A 53 2.63 -14.83 2.79
CA LEU A 53 1.52 -15.57 3.38
C LEU A 53 1.87 -17.06 3.47
N PRO A 54 1.12 -17.86 4.24
CA PRO A 54 1.42 -19.29 4.37
C PRO A 54 1.44 -20.05 3.06
N ASP A 55 0.70 -19.61 2.05
CA ASP A 55 0.70 -20.24 0.72
C ASP A 55 1.89 -19.82 -0.15
N GLY A 56 2.81 -19.02 0.38
CA GLY A 56 4.00 -18.58 -0.32
C GLY A 56 3.82 -17.33 -1.16
N THR A 57 2.61 -16.79 -1.26
CA THR A 57 2.39 -15.56 -2.04
C THR A 57 2.76 -14.33 -1.24
N SER A 58 3.15 -13.27 -1.95
CA SER A 58 3.51 -12.00 -1.32
C SER A 58 2.25 -11.18 -1.05
N LEU A 59 2.08 -10.74 0.19
CA LEU A 59 1.03 -9.79 0.55
C LEU A 59 1.17 -8.49 -0.24
N ASN A 60 2.42 -8.01 -0.38
CA ASN A 60 2.71 -6.78 -1.12
C ASN A 60 2.18 -6.88 -2.55
N HIS A 61 2.49 -7.97 -3.24
CA HIS A 61 2.02 -8.20 -4.61
C HIS A 61 0.50 -8.33 -4.66
N ARG A 62 -0.08 -9.08 -3.73
CA ARG A 62 -1.54 -9.33 -3.74
C ARG A 62 -2.34 -8.05 -3.53
N LEU A 63 -1.84 -7.11 -2.72
CA LEU A 63 -2.49 -5.83 -2.53
C LEU A 63 -2.56 -5.04 -3.84
N VAL A 64 -1.45 -5.01 -4.59
CA VAL A 64 -1.42 -4.31 -5.87
C VAL A 64 -2.32 -5.00 -6.89
N ALA A 65 -2.22 -6.33 -6.97
CA ALA A 65 -3.00 -7.12 -7.94
C ALA A 65 -4.51 -7.01 -7.71
N ALA A 66 -4.94 -6.87 -6.45
CA ALA A 66 -6.36 -6.73 -6.11
C ALA A 66 -6.87 -5.29 -6.24
N GLY A 67 -5.99 -4.33 -6.51
CA GLY A 67 -6.38 -2.93 -6.63
C GLY A 67 -6.52 -2.20 -5.31
N PHE A 68 -5.81 -2.65 -4.27
CA PHE A 68 -5.86 -2.02 -2.94
C PHE A 68 -4.57 -1.34 -2.53
N ALA A 69 -3.59 -1.28 -3.43
CA ALA A 69 -2.37 -0.53 -3.21
C ALA A 69 -1.78 -0.11 -4.54
N TRP A 70 -0.97 0.93 -4.50
CA TRP A 70 -0.21 1.41 -5.64
C TRP A 70 1.18 0.80 -5.63
N HIS A 71 1.74 0.54 -6.80
CA HIS A 71 3.16 0.30 -6.95
C HIS A 71 3.88 1.62 -6.61
N TYR A 72 4.73 1.60 -5.57
CA TYR A 72 5.41 2.81 -5.11
C TYR A 72 6.67 3.02 -5.94
N THR A 73 6.50 3.65 -7.10
CA THR A 73 7.55 3.74 -8.11
C THR A 73 8.78 4.51 -7.65
N GLN A 74 8.63 5.41 -6.67
CA GLN A 74 9.75 6.13 -6.09
C GLN A 74 10.75 5.19 -5.40
N PHE A 75 10.27 4.07 -4.86
CA PHE A 75 11.08 3.14 -4.07
C PHE A 75 11.18 1.75 -4.68
N SER A 76 10.56 1.51 -5.84
CA SER A 76 10.57 0.17 -6.42
C SER A 76 10.51 0.25 -7.94
N LYS A 77 11.35 -0.56 -8.59
CA LYS A 77 11.32 -0.75 -10.04
C LYS A 77 10.94 -2.19 -10.40
N ASN A 78 10.29 -2.89 -9.48
CA ASN A 78 9.91 -4.29 -9.67
C ASN A 78 8.92 -4.42 -10.83
N PRO A 79 9.30 -5.12 -11.92
CA PRO A 79 8.41 -5.24 -13.08
C PRO A 79 7.17 -6.07 -12.81
N ASP A 80 7.20 -6.99 -11.85
CA ASP A 80 6.02 -7.77 -11.49
C ASP A 80 4.96 -6.90 -10.83
N LEU A 81 5.38 -5.97 -9.96
CA LEU A 81 4.46 -5.01 -9.36
C LEU A 81 3.88 -4.05 -10.39
N ALA A 82 4.72 -3.61 -11.32
CA ALA A 82 4.27 -2.72 -12.40
C ALA A 82 3.21 -3.41 -13.27
N ARG A 83 3.43 -4.69 -13.61
CA ARG A 83 2.46 -5.45 -14.40
C ARG A 83 1.17 -5.70 -13.63
N ALA A 84 1.28 -6.05 -12.35
CA ALA A 84 0.11 -6.27 -11.51
C ALA A 84 -0.75 -5.01 -11.41
N GLN A 85 -0.12 -3.85 -11.24
CA GLN A 85 -0.84 -2.59 -11.20
C GLN A 85 -1.51 -2.28 -12.52
N GLN A 86 -0.79 -2.46 -13.63
CA GLN A 86 -1.37 -2.19 -14.95
C GLN A 86 -2.59 -3.08 -15.22
N GLN A 87 -2.51 -4.35 -14.85
CA GLN A 87 -3.64 -5.26 -15.01
C GLN A 87 -4.82 -4.85 -14.14
N ALA A 88 -4.57 -4.49 -12.88
CA ALA A 88 -5.63 -4.04 -11.98
C ALA A 88 -6.32 -2.77 -12.50
N ARG A 89 -5.54 -1.85 -13.07
CA ARG A 89 -6.09 -0.64 -13.70
C ARG A 89 -6.97 -0.98 -14.90
N THR A 90 -6.49 -1.84 -15.76
CA THR A 90 -7.24 -2.25 -16.96
C THR A 90 -8.57 -2.91 -16.57
N GLU A 91 -8.56 -3.72 -15.52
CA GLU A 91 -9.75 -4.43 -15.05
C GLU A 91 -10.58 -3.61 -14.06
N ARG A 92 -10.15 -2.40 -13.75
CA ARG A 92 -10.82 -1.48 -12.82
C ARG A 92 -11.10 -2.10 -11.45
N LYS A 93 -10.11 -2.82 -10.93
CA LYS A 93 -10.21 -3.46 -9.63
C LYS A 93 -9.99 -2.47 -8.51
N GLY A 94 -10.76 -2.60 -7.42
CA GLY A 94 -10.59 -1.82 -6.21
C GLY A 94 -10.56 -0.32 -6.48
N LEU A 95 -9.50 0.34 -6.06
CA LEU A 95 -9.36 1.79 -6.21
C LEU A 95 -9.38 2.26 -7.67
N TRP A 96 -9.06 1.37 -8.62
CA TRP A 96 -9.03 1.70 -10.05
C TRP A 96 -10.42 1.80 -10.67
N ALA A 97 -11.47 1.46 -9.92
CA ALA A 97 -12.86 1.72 -10.33
C ALA A 97 -13.21 3.20 -10.20
N GLN A 98 -12.43 3.97 -9.46
CA GLN A 98 -12.63 5.42 -9.33
C GLN A 98 -12.24 6.12 -10.62
N PRO A 99 -12.97 7.19 -11.02
CA PRO A 99 -12.60 7.95 -12.23
C PRO A 99 -11.22 8.61 -12.12
N GLN A 100 -10.86 9.09 -10.94
CA GLN A 100 -9.61 9.81 -10.71
C GLN A 100 -8.97 9.37 -9.40
N PRO A 101 -8.39 8.17 -9.36
CA PRO A 101 -7.75 7.70 -8.14
C PRO A 101 -6.54 8.57 -7.80
N MET A 102 -6.39 8.86 -6.52
CA MET A 102 -5.26 9.66 -6.03
C MET A 102 -4.24 8.74 -5.37
N ALA A 103 -2.97 8.88 -5.76
CA ALA A 103 -1.89 8.12 -5.13
C ALA A 103 -1.76 8.50 -3.65
N PRO A 104 -1.45 7.53 -2.77
CA PRO A 104 -1.35 7.82 -1.34
C PRO A 104 -0.31 8.89 -0.99
N TRP A 105 0.82 8.92 -1.72
CA TRP A 105 1.84 9.93 -1.48
C TRP A 105 1.36 11.35 -1.80
N ASN A 106 0.47 11.50 -2.79
CA ASN A 106 -0.15 12.79 -3.09
C ASN A 106 -1.20 13.16 -2.05
N TRP A 107 -1.97 12.16 -1.58
CA TRP A 107 -2.95 12.35 -0.52
C TRP A 107 -2.28 12.86 0.76
N ARG A 108 -1.20 12.21 1.17
CA ARG A 108 -0.45 12.61 2.38
C ARG A 108 0.07 14.03 2.25
N LYS A 109 0.63 14.37 1.09
CA LYS A 109 1.17 15.71 0.84
C LYS A 109 0.09 16.77 0.97
N LYS A 110 -1.07 16.54 0.38
CA LYS A 110 -2.19 17.46 0.43
C LYS A 110 -2.71 17.65 1.86
N HIS A 111 -2.90 16.57 2.60
CA HIS A 111 -3.47 16.64 3.94
C HIS A 111 -2.46 17.12 4.98
N ARG A 112 -1.18 16.86 4.77
CA ARG A 112 -0.13 17.39 5.64
C ARG A 112 -0.08 18.92 5.56
N ARG A 113 -0.25 19.50 4.37
CA ARG A 113 -0.32 20.95 4.21
C ARG A 113 -1.50 21.52 4.96
N THR A 114 -2.67 20.91 4.86
CA THR A 114 -3.86 21.34 5.57
C THR A 114 -3.64 21.30 7.08
N SER A 115 -3.05 20.23 7.60
CA SER A 115 -2.74 20.12 9.02
C SER A 115 -1.79 21.20 9.50
N GLN A 116 -0.74 21.49 8.74
CA GLN A 116 0.22 22.52 9.08
C GLN A 116 -0.42 23.91 9.11
N PHE A 117 -1.30 24.17 8.17
CA PHE A 117 -2.04 25.44 8.13
C PHE A 117 -2.90 25.60 9.39
N HIS A 118 -3.62 24.58 9.78
CA HIS A 118 -4.45 24.61 11.00
C HIS A 118 -3.63 24.82 12.26
N ALA A 119 -2.46 24.23 12.33
CA ALA A 119 -1.60 24.35 13.49
C ALA A 119 -1.09 25.78 13.70
N GLN A 120 -1.05 26.58 12.66
CA GLN A 120 -0.60 27.98 12.71
C GLN A 120 -1.71 28.96 13.12
N LEU A 121 -2.93 28.50 13.12
CA LEU A 121 -4.07 29.36 13.50
C LEU A 121 -4.27 29.38 15.01
#